data_853aba5820b9dbd8ad0d2f632453f29d
#
_entry.id   853aba5820b9dbd8ad0d2f632453f29d
#
_cell.length_a   1.000
_cell.length_b   1.000
_cell.length_c   1.000
_cell.angle_alpha   90.00
_cell.angle_beta   90.00
_cell.angle_gamma   90.00
#
_symmetry.space_group_name_H-M   'P 1'
#
loop_
_entity.id
_entity.type
_entity.pdbx_description
1 polymer ?
#
loop_
_entity_poly.entity_id
_entity_poly.type
_entity_poly.pdbx_seq_one_letter_code
_entity_poly.pdbx_strand_id
1 'polypeptide(L)'
;MLTVSLSGCLRNGNQDDGGVVYEPGPYGVLTYEDIVFGSGLAHSQSSTEPSAVPLKLDVYCPDTNSTNRPVLMFIHGGGFTGGIKHKPEIIEMGKYYASRGFVYVSIDYRTTEELGNIDDMNQGEVIEYYRGIAPQEWIEHSLEGAESTKQIQQAVAMYTAQRDAKAALRWVIANADTYEIDTDEIAVGGASAGAITTVALGLTDLGDFRDEISLQDDPTLSTTNLNETYEVQSMIYFWGSNKKVELYNTVYEVDRYDGDDPELFMAHGDGYDPVTPYEGALVLQDIYDALEIHSELVTLEGHGHGAWNAVVDGKGLFELTFEFLNERQDLDLTIDG
;
A
#
# COMPACT_ATOMS: atom_id res chain seq x y z
N MET A 1 11.69 -13.34 39.00
CA MET A 1 11.02 -14.60 38.67
C MET A 1 9.61 -14.24 38.22
N LEU A 2 9.38 -14.12 36.94
CA LEU A 2 8.05 -14.00 36.32
C LEU A 2 7.95 -15.13 35.32
N THR A 3 7.12 -16.09 35.65
CA THR A 3 6.81 -17.25 34.84
C THR A 3 5.86 -16.83 33.74
N VAL A 4 6.29 -16.92 32.49
CA VAL A 4 5.40 -16.82 31.32
C VAL A 4 4.74 -18.17 31.10
N SER A 5 3.42 -18.22 31.26
CA SER A 5 2.63 -19.41 30.99
C SER A 5 2.31 -19.47 29.50
N LEU A 6 2.82 -20.48 28.82
CA LEU A 6 2.36 -20.92 27.50
C LEU A 6 0.94 -21.51 27.66
N SER A 7 -0.09 -20.76 27.31
CA SER A 7 -1.43 -21.31 27.11
C SER A 7 -1.61 -21.57 25.63
N GLY A 8 -1.54 -22.86 25.27
CA GLY A 8 -1.92 -23.33 23.94
C GLY A 8 -3.40 -23.09 23.70
N CYS A 9 -3.75 -22.38 22.64
CA CYS A 9 -5.11 -22.32 22.12
C CYS A 9 -5.49 -23.67 21.51
N LEU A 10 -6.36 -24.39 22.21
CA LEU A 10 -7.08 -25.52 21.64
C LEU A 10 -8.01 -25.01 20.54
N ARG A 11 -7.77 -25.38 19.30
CA ARG A 11 -8.71 -25.21 18.18
C ARG A 11 -9.96 -26.05 18.45
N ASN A 12 -11.10 -25.38 18.61
CA ASN A 12 -12.41 -26.02 18.41
C ASN A 12 -12.62 -26.21 16.90
N GLY A 13 -12.73 -27.48 16.51
CA GLY A 13 -13.00 -27.80 15.12
C GLY A 13 -14.37 -27.28 14.66
N ASN A 14 -14.34 -26.53 13.54
CA ASN A 14 -15.38 -26.64 12.50
C ASN A 14 -14.98 -25.78 11.29
N GLN A 15 -15.08 -26.42 10.15
CA GLN A 15 -14.87 -25.99 8.77
C GLN A 15 -13.41 -25.77 8.38
N ASP A 16 -12.97 -26.72 7.58
CA ASP A 16 -11.81 -26.70 6.72
C ASP A 16 -12.16 -25.78 5.54
N ASP A 17 -11.92 -24.51 5.66
CA ASP A 17 -12.12 -23.52 4.60
C ASP A 17 -10.91 -23.45 3.65
N GLY A 18 -10.04 -24.46 3.64
CA GLY A 18 -8.99 -24.63 2.62
C GLY A 18 -7.94 -23.53 2.61
N GLY A 19 -7.79 -22.80 3.72
CA GLY A 19 -6.80 -21.72 3.83
C GLY A 19 -5.36 -22.24 3.76
N VAL A 20 -4.49 -21.49 3.08
CA VAL A 20 -3.05 -21.75 3.07
C VAL A 20 -2.51 -21.64 4.50
N VAL A 21 -1.75 -22.63 4.94
CA VAL A 21 -1.04 -22.59 6.23
C VAL A 21 0.43 -22.35 5.93
N TYR A 22 0.93 -21.19 6.31
CA TYR A 22 2.33 -20.86 6.14
C TYR A 22 3.16 -21.33 7.35
N GLU A 23 4.23 -22.07 7.09
CA GLU A 23 5.16 -22.48 8.13
C GLU A 23 5.94 -21.28 8.68
N PRO A 24 6.26 -21.23 9.98
CA PRO A 24 7.12 -20.19 10.53
C PRO A 24 8.52 -20.23 9.89
N GLY A 25 9.12 -19.06 9.64
CA GLY A 25 10.50 -18.95 9.23
C GLY A 25 11.49 -19.15 10.42
N PRO A 26 12.81 -19.04 10.15
CA PRO A 26 13.85 -19.32 11.15
C PRO A 26 13.92 -18.32 12.32
N TYR A 27 13.34 -17.13 12.17
CA TYR A 27 13.45 -16.06 13.17
C TYR A 27 12.16 -15.85 13.96
N GLY A 28 12.29 -15.48 15.23
CA GLY A 28 11.19 -14.85 15.98
C GLY A 28 10.81 -13.51 15.36
N VAL A 29 9.63 -12.99 15.71
CA VAL A 29 9.14 -11.72 15.17
C VAL A 29 8.87 -10.74 16.30
N LEU A 30 9.47 -9.57 16.21
CA LEU A 30 9.19 -8.40 17.05
C LEU A 30 8.16 -7.52 16.32
N THR A 31 7.13 -7.06 17.03
CA THR A 31 6.08 -6.20 16.45
C THR A 31 6.00 -4.88 17.21
N TYR A 32 5.95 -3.79 16.46
CA TYR A 32 5.76 -2.43 16.96
C TYR A 32 4.50 -1.85 16.30
N GLU A 33 3.47 -1.58 17.10
CA GLU A 33 2.16 -1.21 16.61
C GLU A 33 1.87 0.27 16.83
N ASP A 34 1.01 0.84 15.98
CA ASP A 34 0.47 2.21 16.08
C ASP A 34 1.53 3.31 16.13
N ILE A 35 2.65 3.11 15.43
CA ILE A 35 3.69 4.14 15.30
C ILE A 35 3.16 5.28 14.45
N VAL A 36 3.24 6.51 14.96
CA VAL A 36 2.85 7.72 14.21
C VAL A 36 4.01 8.11 13.28
N PHE A 37 3.79 8.03 11.96
CA PHE A 37 4.80 8.39 10.97
C PHE A 37 4.66 9.82 10.42
N GLY A 38 3.56 10.48 10.73
CA GLY A 38 3.26 11.85 10.31
C GLY A 38 1.84 12.22 10.66
N SER A 39 1.39 13.33 10.09
CA SER A 39 0.01 13.79 10.20
C SER A 39 -0.50 14.23 8.84
N GLY A 40 -1.82 14.16 8.64
CA GLY A 40 -2.51 14.69 7.47
C GLY A 40 -3.73 15.51 7.84
N LEU A 41 -4.16 16.42 6.97
CA LEU A 41 -5.41 17.14 7.16
C LEU A 41 -6.61 16.25 6.88
N ALA A 42 -7.62 16.33 7.72
CA ALA A 42 -8.87 15.55 7.64
C ALA A 42 -10.06 16.37 8.11
N HIS A 43 -11.25 16.05 7.64
CA HIS A 43 -12.51 16.59 8.14
C HIS A 43 -13.22 15.54 8.99
N SER A 44 -13.69 15.94 10.17
CA SER A 44 -14.72 15.15 10.85
C SER A 44 -16.06 15.33 10.15
N GLN A 45 -17.01 14.41 10.39
CA GLN A 45 -18.35 14.45 9.77
C GLN A 45 -19.16 15.73 10.05
N SER A 46 -18.77 16.50 11.05
CA SER A 46 -19.49 17.72 11.48
C SER A 46 -18.64 19.01 11.41
N SER A 47 -17.39 18.91 10.96
CA SER A 47 -16.48 20.06 10.91
C SER A 47 -16.46 20.69 9.52
N THR A 48 -16.51 22.03 9.48
CA THR A 48 -16.27 22.81 8.26
C THR A 48 -14.79 23.11 8.00
N GLU A 49 -13.97 23.01 9.05
CA GLU A 49 -12.52 23.24 8.97
C GLU A 49 -11.77 21.92 9.12
N PRO A 50 -10.71 21.69 8.35
CA PRO A 50 -9.89 20.50 8.49
C PRO A 50 -9.04 20.58 9.77
N SER A 51 -8.69 19.42 10.30
CA SER A 51 -7.80 19.27 11.45
C SER A 51 -6.75 18.19 11.18
N ALA A 52 -5.59 18.31 11.82
CA ALA A 52 -4.54 17.31 11.71
C ALA A 52 -4.96 16.00 12.40
N VAL A 53 -4.80 14.89 11.71
CA VAL A 53 -4.96 13.53 12.24
C VAL A 53 -3.65 12.77 12.14
N PRO A 54 -3.32 11.88 13.12
CA PRO A 54 -2.11 11.08 13.07
C PRO A 54 -2.23 10.00 11.99
N LEU A 55 -1.16 9.81 11.22
CA LEU A 55 -0.98 8.72 10.27
C LEU A 55 -0.17 7.61 10.95
N LYS A 56 -0.64 6.37 10.89
CA LYS A 56 -0.09 5.27 11.68
C LYS A 56 0.38 4.11 10.82
N LEU A 57 1.42 3.42 11.30
CA LEU A 57 1.93 2.18 10.73
C LEU A 57 2.28 1.17 11.82
N ASP A 58 2.42 -0.10 11.42
CA ASP A 58 2.98 -1.17 12.24
C ASP A 58 4.26 -1.68 11.59
N VAL A 59 5.25 -2.06 12.40
CA VAL A 59 6.52 -2.62 11.94
C VAL A 59 6.69 -4.02 12.53
N TYR A 60 7.03 -4.98 11.68
CA TYR A 60 7.38 -6.35 12.04
C TYR A 60 8.85 -6.57 11.67
N CYS A 61 9.67 -6.92 12.66
CA CYS A 61 11.10 -7.13 12.48
C CYS A 61 11.50 -8.55 12.84
N PRO A 62 12.52 -9.14 12.19
CA PRO A 62 13.13 -10.38 12.65
C PRO A 62 13.81 -10.18 14.01
N ASP A 63 13.57 -11.10 14.95
CA ASP A 63 14.27 -11.13 16.24
C ASP A 63 15.66 -11.73 16.06
N THR A 64 16.55 -10.96 15.48
CA THR A 64 17.94 -11.33 15.18
C THR A 64 18.85 -10.11 15.23
N ASN A 65 20.16 -10.32 15.28
CA ASN A 65 21.15 -9.24 15.21
C ASN A 65 21.64 -8.96 13.79
N SER A 66 20.94 -9.47 12.75
CA SER A 66 21.27 -9.13 11.36
C SER A 66 21.06 -7.65 11.10
N THR A 67 21.87 -7.09 10.22
CA THR A 67 21.80 -5.73 9.71
C THR A 67 21.53 -5.78 8.21
N ASN A 68 21.26 -4.64 7.57
CA ASN A 68 21.00 -4.54 6.15
C ASN A 68 19.85 -5.45 5.71
N ARG A 69 18.69 -5.24 6.32
CA ARG A 69 17.48 -6.03 6.08
C ARG A 69 16.69 -5.43 4.93
N PRO A 70 16.26 -6.22 3.94
CA PRO A 70 15.33 -5.73 2.95
C PRO A 70 14.00 -5.31 3.62
N VAL A 71 13.30 -4.35 3.02
CA VAL A 71 12.03 -3.89 3.55
C VAL A 71 10.89 -4.10 2.54
N LEU A 72 9.75 -4.60 3.04
CA LEU A 72 8.49 -4.62 2.30
C LEU A 72 7.48 -3.72 3.03
N MET A 73 7.09 -2.61 2.41
CA MET A 73 5.97 -1.79 2.89
C MET A 73 4.68 -2.24 2.19
N PHE A 74 3.66 -2.59 2.97
CA PHE A 74 2.39 -3.11 2.45
C PHE A 74 1.20 -2.19 2.76
N ILE A 75 0.34 -1.98 1.75
CA ILE A 75 -0.79 -1.05 1.76
C ILE A 75 -2.09 -1.85 1.67
N HIS A 76 -2.98 -1.67 2.65
CA HIS A 76 -4.24 -2.41 2.70
C HIS A 76 -5.24 -2.01 1.61
N GLY A 77 -6.13 -2.93 1.25
CA GLY A 77 -7.30 -2.66 0.42
C GLY A 77 -8.48 -2.14 1.23
N GLY A 78 -9.52 -1.69 0.52
CA GLY A 78 -10.77 -1.17 1.11
C GLY A 78 -11.45 -0.12 0.23
N GLY A 79 -11.12 -0.06 -1.07
CA GLY A 79 -11.75 0.82 -2.05
C GLY A 79 -11.59 2.31 -1.73
N PHE A 80 -10.58 2.69 -0.94
CA PHE A 80 -10.38 4.04 -0.38
C PHE A 80 -11.51 4.53 0.54
N THR A 81 -12.45 3.64 0.89
CA THR A 81 -13.61 3.98 1.73
C THR A 81 -13.53 3.41 3.14
N GLY A 82 -12.45 2.72 3.46
CA GLY A 82 -12.17 2.09 4.75
C GLY A 82 -11.05 1.07 4.61
N GLY A 83 -10.85 0.27 5.63
CA GLY A 83 -9.76 -0.70 5.75
C GLY A 83 -8.82 -0.34 6.88
N ILE A 84 -7.93 -1.25 7.23
CA ILE A 84 -6.97 -1.09 8.32
C ILE A 84 -5.70 -1.89 8.03
N LYS A 85 -4.57 -1.41 8.54
CA LYS A 85 -3.24 -2.01 8.40
C LYS A 85 -3.08 -3.40 9.07
N HIS A 86 -3.93 -3.71 10.05
CA HIS A 86 -3.87 -4.95 10.83
C HIS A 86 -5.00 -5.94 10.51
N LYS A 87 -5.39 -6.08 9.24
CA LYS A 87 -6.24 -7.21 8.81
C LYS A 87 -5.49 -8.53 9.03
N PRO A 88 -6.22 -9.64 9.35
CA PRO A 88 -5.58 -10.93 9.65
C PRO A 88 -4.56 -11.38 8.59
N GLU A 89 -4.91 -11.27 7.32
CA GLU A 89 -4.04 -11.64 6.21
C GLU A 89 -2.78 -10.76 6.11
N ILE A 90 -2.88 -9.47 6.47
CA ILE A 90 -1.74 -8.54 6.47
C ILE A 90 -0.81 -8.83 7.66
N ILE A 91 -1.37 -9.11 8.84
CA ILE A 91 -0.59 -9.54 10.02
C ILE A 91 0.14 -10.84 9.72
N GLU A 92 -0.53 -11.81 9.09
CA GLU A 92 0.06 -13.10 8.73
C GLU A 92 1.21 -12.92 7.72
N MET A 93 1.01 -12.09 6.69
CA MET A 93 2.05 -11.71 5.74
C MET A 93 3.23 -11.04 6.44
N GLY A 94 2.98 -10.10 7.34
CA GLY A 94 4.03 -9.43 8.12
C GLY A 94 4.87 -10.39 8.95
N LYS A 95 4.23 -11.36 9.61
CA LYS A 95 4.93 -12.41 10.36
C LYS A 95 5.71 -13.37 9.45
N TYR A 96 5.13 -13.70 8.29
CA TYR A 96 5.78 -14.54 7.28
C TYR A 96 7.10 -13.92 6.81
N TYR A 97 7.06 -12.66 6.39
CA TYR A 97 8.24 -11.94 5.90
C TYR A 97 9.27 -11.67 7.00
N ALA A 98 8.82 -11.16 8.16
CA ALA A 98 9.72 -10.86 9.25
C ALA A 98 10.41 -12.12 9.81
N SER A 99 9.72 -13.27 9.87
CA SER A 99 10.35 -14.52 10.28
C SER A 99 11.42 -15.04 9.30
N ARG A 100 11.53 -14.43 8.11
CA ARG A 100 12.48 -14.78 7.04
C ARG A 100 13.53 -13.70 6.75
N GLY A 101 13.59 -12.65 7.55
CA GLY A 101 14.66 -11.66 7.48
C GLY A 101 14.26 -10.27 6.97
N PHE A 102 13.06 -10.09 6.45
CA PHE A 102 12.56 -8.77 6.05
C PHE A 102 12.15 -7.90 7.24
N VAL A 103 12.29 -6.61 7.12
CA VAL A 103 11.45 -5.67 7.85
C VAL A 103 10.15 -5.49 7.06
N TYR A 104 9.01 -5.74 7.69
CA TYR A 104 7.72 -5.56 7.06
C TYR A 104 6.98 -4.40 7.72
N VAL A 105 6.49 -3.47 6.90
CA VAL A 105 5.79 -2.27 7.35
C VAL A 105 4.37 -2.27 6.79
N SER A 106 3.36 -2.21 7.65
CA SER A 106 1.96 -2.10 7.25
C SER A 106 1.41 -0.73 7.62
N ILE A 107 0.79 -0.03 6.69
CA ILE A 107 0.36 1.36 6.89
C ILE A 107 -1.16 1.51 6.87
N ASP A 108 -1.69 2.43 7.70
CA ASP A 108 -2.98 3.06 7.47
C ASP A 108 -2.80 4.30 6.59
N TYR A 109 -3.84 4.66 5.86
CA TYR A 109 -3.92 5.87 5.06
C TYR A 109 -5.30 6.50 5.20
N ARG A 110 -5.44 7.81 4.94
CA ARG A 110 -6.73 8.50 4.99
C ARG A 110 -7.68 7.97 3.92
N THR A 111 -8.89 7.65 4.35
CA THR A 111 -9.99 7.13 3.53
C THR A 111 -11.12 8.15 3.44
N THR A 112 -12.25 7.81 2.82
CA THR A 112 -13.42 8.70 2.82
C THR A 112 -13.99 8.95 4.21
N GLU A 113 -13.64 8.15 5.23
CA GLU A 113 -14.08 8.35 6.62
C GLU A 113 -13.48 9.63 7.22
N GLU A 114 -12.27 10.03 6.76
CA GLU A 114 -11.58 11.25 7.17
C GLU A 114 -11.85 12.45 6.26
N LEU A 115 -12.81 12.36 5.32
CA LEU A 115 -13.09 13.43 4.35
C LEU A 115 -14.40 14.19 4.59
N GLY A 116 -15.05 13.95 5.75
CA GLY A 116 -16.25 14.70 6.14
C GLY A 116 -17.47 14.43 5.25
N ASN A 117 -18.33 15.44 5.07
CA ASN A 117 -19.56 15.36 4.27
C ASN A 117 -19.68 16.55 3.33
N ILE A 118 -19.97 16.29 2.05
CA ILE A 118 -20.11 17.29 0.97
C ILE A 118 -21.47 17.23 0.26
N ASP A 119 -22.46 16.52 0.80
CA ASP A 119 -23.71 16.21 0.09
C ASP A 119 -24.52 17.45 -0.35
N ASP A 120 -24.48 18.54 0.42
CA ASP A 120 -25.23 19.75 0.16
C ASP A 120 -24.36 20.89 -0.41
N MET A 121 -23.10 20.62 -0.78
CA MET A 121 -22.14 21.60 -1.26
C MET A 121 -22.23 21.77 -2.79
N ASN A 122 -22.11 23.00 -3.27
CA ASN A 122 -21.85 23.27 -4.67
C ASN A 122 -20.35 23.05 -5.02
N GLN A 123 -20.00 23.03 -6.31
CA GLN A 123 -18.62 22.74 -6.75
C GLN A 123 -17.56 23.65 -6.12
N GLY A 124 -17.83 24.97 -6.03
CA GLY A 124 -16.90 25.92 -5.43
C GLY A 124 -16.71 25.67 -3.93
N GLU A 125 -17.78 25.29 -3.24
CA GLU A 125 -17.72 24.92 -1.82
C GLU A 125 -16.93 23.62 -1.61
N VAL A 126 -17.05 22.63 -2.48
CA VAL A 126 -16.27 21.37 -2.42
C VAL A 126 -14.78 21.66 -2.63
N ILE A 127 -14.41 22.52 -3.58
CA ILE A 127 -13.00 22.89 -3.81
C ILE A 127 -12.42 23.57 -2.57
N GLU A 128 -13.14 24.52 -1.98
CA GLU A 128 -12.65 25.21 -0.76
C GLU A 128 -12.63 24.27 0.45
N TYR A 129 -13.59 23.34 0.57
CA TYR A 129 -13.67 22.37 1.65
C TYR A 129 -12.46 21.42 1.67
N TYR A 130 -11.98 21.00 0.50
CA TYR A 130 -10.82 20.11 0.39
C TYR A 130 -9.49 20.84 0.17
N ARG A 131 -9.46 22.17 0.32
CA ARG A 131 -8.21 22.93 0.27
C ARG A 131 -7.19 22.38 1.27
N GLY A 132 -5.95 22.12 0.81
CA GLY A 132 -4.89 21.50 1.60
C GLY A 132 -5.01 19.99 1.79
N ILE A 133 -6.15 19.37 1.44
CA ILE A 133 -6.35 17.91 1.47
C ILE A 133 -6.03 17.29 0.10
N ALA A 134 -6.56 17.89 -0.98
CA ALA A 134 -6.22 17.54 -2.36
C ALA A 134 -6.03 18.80 -3.20
N PRO A 135 -5.26 18.75 -4.31
CA PRO A 135 -5.07 19.88 -5.21
C PRO A 135 -6.37 20.26 -5.92
N GLN A 136 -6.49 21.53 -6.25
CA GLN A 136 -7.68 22.04 -6.94
C GLN A 136 -7.94 21.31 -8.27
N GLU A 137 -6.92 21.08 -9.08
CA GLU A 137 -6.99 20.40 -10.38
C GLU A 137 -7.52 18.97 -10.24
N TRP A 138 -7.09 18.25 -9.19
CA TRP A 138 -7.59 16.91 -8.89
C TRP A 138 -9.06 16.91 -8.48
N ILE A 139 -9.48 17.89 -7.67
CA ILE A 139 -10.86 18.04 -7.23
C ILE A 139 -11.75 18.41 -8.41
N GLU A 140 -11.34 19.38 -9.24
CA GLU A 140 -12.09 19.82 -10.45
C GLU A 140 -12.29 18.67 -11.42
N HIS A 141 -11.26 17.91 -11.73
CA HIS A 141 -11.35 16.72 -12.56
C HIS A 141 -12.34 15.68 -11.98
N SER A 142 -12.28 15.49 -10.65
CA SER A 142 -13.19 14.57 -9.94
C SER A 142 -14.65 15.03 -10.03
N LEU A 143 -14.89 16.34 -9.96
CA LEU A 143 -16.23 16.94 -10.10
C LEU A 143 -16.80 16.78 -11.51
N GLU A 144 -15.96 16.83 -12.55
CA GLU A 144 -16.39 16.67 -13.94
C GLU A 144 -16.86 15.26 -14.27
N GLY A 145 -16.20 14.23 -13.67
CA GLY A 145 -16.45 12.82 -13.97
C GLY A 145 -17.37 12.07 -13.00
N ALA A 146 -17.67 12.65 -11.83
CA ALA A 146 -18.41 11.96 -10.79
C ALA A 146 -19.93 12.05 -10.97
N GLU A 147 -20.61 10.92 -10.73
CA GLU A 147 -22.08 10.81 -10.72
C GLU A 147 -22.67 11.00 -9.30
N SER A 148 -21.83 11.07 -8.27
CA SER A 148 -22.23 11.21 -6.87
C SER A 148 -21.13 11.83 -6.01
N THR A 149 -21.53 12.43 -4.88
CA THR A 149 -20.59 12.94 -3.85
C THR A 149 -19.65 11.87 -3.32
N LYS A 150 -20.12 10.62 -3.24
CA LYS A 150 -19.30 9.48 -2.83
C LYS A 150 -18.14 9.20 -3.81
N GLN A 151 -18.35 9.35 -5.12
CA GLN A 151 -17.28 9.19 -6.11
C GLN A 151 -16.26 10.31 -6.02
N ILE A 152 -16.70 11.55 -5.77
CA ILE A 152 -15.81 12.68 -5.52
C ILE A 152 -14.94 12.41 -4.28
N GLN A 153 -15.55 12.02 -3.16
CA GLN A 153 -14.83 11.67 -1.94
C GLN A 153 -13.83 10.54 -2.17
N GLN A 154 -14.20 9.50 -2.92
CA GLN A 154 -13.32 8.40 -3.25
C GLN A 154 -12.12 8.84 -4.09
N ALA A 155 -12.32 9.75 -5.05
CA ALA A 155 -11.24 10.31 -5.85
C ALA A 155 -10.29 11.18 -4.98
N VAL A 156 -10.82 11.98 -4.06
CA VAL A 156 -10.01 12.72 -3.08
C VAL A 156 -9.25 11.77 -2.17
N ALA A 157 -9.89 10.68 -1.70
CA ALA A 157 -9.23 9.65 -0.90
C ALA A 157 -8.11 8.91 -1.67
N MET A 158 -8.24 8.76 -2.98
CA MET A 158 -7.15 8.23 -3.83
C MET A 158 -5.92 9.13 -3.78
N TYR A 159 -6.09 10.45 -3.79
CA TYR A 159 -4.99 11.41 -3.66
C TYR A 159 -4.34 11.35 -2.27
N THR A 160 -5.16 11.44 -1.20
CA THR A 160 -4.63 11.41 0.17
C THR A 160 -3.93 10.11 0.51
N ALA A 161 -4.48 8.96 0.08
CA ALA A 161 -3.85 7.65 0.28
C ALA A 161 -2.46 7.57 -0.36
N GLN A 162 -2.27 8.15 -1.56
CA GLN A 162 -0.96 8.20 -2.21
C GLN A 162 0.04 9.07 -1.45
N ARG A 163 -0.43 10.23 -1.02
CA ARG A 163 0.37 11.16 -0.21
C ARG A 163 0.82 10.54 1.10
N ASP A 164 -0.08 9.81 1.77
CA ASP A 164 0.19 9.12 3.03
C ASP A 164 1.16 7.96 2.84
N ALA A 165 1.01 7.16 1.77
CA ALA A 165 1.92 6.07 1.44
C ALA A 165 3.35 6.57 1.14
N LYS A 166 3.49 7.65 0.37
CA LYS A 166 4.80 8.30 0.13
C LYS A 166 5.41 8.87 1.41
N ALA A 167 4.59 9.41 2.32
CA ALA A 167 5.04 9.88 3.63
C ALA A 167 5.52 8.72 4.52
N ALA A 168 4.84 7.58 4.51
CA ALA A 168 5.24 6.38 5.23
C ALA A 168 6.59 5.85 4.71
N LEU A 169 6.80 5.84 3.39
CA LEU A 169 8.07 5.39 2.82
C LEU A 169 9.23 6.33 3.18
N ARG A 170 9.02 7.66 3.18
CA ARG A 170 10.02 8.60 3.73
C ARG A 170 10.31 8.37 5.21
N TRP A 171 9.28 7.99 5.99
CA TRP A 171 9.49 7.62 7.39
C TRP A 171 10.34 6.34 7.52
N VAL A 172 10.14 5.34 6.66
CA VAL A 172 10.98 4.12 6.60
C VAL A 172 12.45 4.50 6.41
N ILE A 173 12.76 5.37 5.45
CA ILE A 173 14.12 5.86 5.22
C ILE A 173 14.67 6.60 6.44
N ALA A 174 13.91 7.53 7.02
CA ALA A 174 14.33 8.30 8.18
C ALA A 174 14.60 7.43 9.43
N ASN A 175 14.07 6.21 9.47
CA ASN A 175 14.22 5.27 10.58
C ASN A 175 15.00 3.99 10.20
N ALA A 176 15.67 3.99 9.05
CA ALA A 176 16.39 2.82 8.54
C ALA A 176 17.41 2.29 9.56
N ASP A 177 18.21 3.16 10.17
CA ASP A 177 19.17 2.79 11.23
C ASP A 177 18.50 2.13 12.45
N THR A 178 17.27 2.55 12.80
CA THR A 178 16.56 2.02 13.97
C THR A 178 16.10 0.58 13.79
N TYR A 179 15.73 0.22 12.57
CA TYR A 179 15.21 -1.10 12.19
C TYR A 179 16.21 -1.93 11.40
N GLU A 180 17.45 -1.44 11.25
CA GLU A 180 18.52 -2.10 10.49
C GLU A 180 18.11 -2.39 9.02
N ILE A 181 17.39 -1.44 8.37
CA ILE A 181 16.89 -1.55 7.00
C ILE A 181 18.00 -1.22 6.03
N ASP A 182 18.10 -2.00 4.95
CA ASP A 182 18.85 -1.66 3.75
C ASP A 182 17.99 -0.75 2.86
N THR A 183 18.43 0.47 2.65
CA THR A 183 17.69 1.44 1.85
C THR A 183 17.86 1.24 0.35
N ASP A 184 18.73 0.33 -0.07
CA ASP A 184 18.89 -0.09 -1.45
C ASP A 184 17.96 -1.29 -1.81
N GLU A 185 17.29 -1.89 -0.79
CA GLU A 185 16.44 -3.08 -0.94
C GLU A 185 15.00 -2.80 -0.47
N ILE A 186 14.32 -1.91 -1.20
CA ILE A 186 12.96 -1.46 -0.89
C ILE A 186 11.95 -2.09 -1.84
N ALA A 187 11.02 -2.85 -1.28
CA ALA A 187 9.82 -3.29 -1.98
C ALA A 187 8.57 -2.60 -1.41
N VAL A 188 7.59 -2.37 -2.27
CA VAL A 188 6.26 -1.90 -1.87
C VAL A 188 5.21 -2.86 -2.39
N GLY A 189 4.13 -3.06 -1.61
CA GLY A 189 3.08 -3.97 -2.01
C GLY A 189 1.70 -3.51 -1.54
N GLY A 190 0.67 -4.11 -2.12
CA GLY A 190 -0.69 -3.82 -1.69
C GLY A 190 -1.73 -4.70 -2.35
N ALA A 191 -2.95 -4.62 -1.82
CA ALA A 191 -4.10 -5.36 -2.33
C ALA A 191 -5.25 -4.41 -2.66
N SER A 192 -5.93 -4.60 -3.81
CA SER A 192 -7.09 -3.78 -4.22
C SER A 192 -6.71 -2.29 -4.29
N ALA A 193 -7.37 -1.42 -3.52
CA ALA A 193 -7.01 -0.01 -3.38
C ALA A 193 -5.54 0.19 -2.98
N GLY A 194 -4.99 -0.71 -2.15
CA GLY A 194 -3.57 -0.72 -1.79
C GLY A 194 -2.68 -1.02 -2.99
N ALA A 195 -3.04 -1.98 -3.85
CA ALA A 195 -2.29 -2.26 -5.08
C ALA A 195 -2.35 -1.08 -6.08
N ILE A 196 -3.50 -0.41 -6.19
CA ILE A 196 -3.63 0.82 -6.97
C ILE A 196 -2.68 1.92 -6.44
N THR A 197 -2.53 1.99 -5.11
CA THR A 197 -1.60 2.92 -4.47
C THR A 197 -0.14 2.49 -4.68
N THR A 198 0.16 1.20 -4.58
CA THR A 198 1.48 0.62 -4.83
C THR A 198 1.98 0.95 -6.23
N VAL A 199 1.17 0.70 -7.26
CA VAL A 199 1.53 1.02 -8.66
C VAL A 199 1.83 2.50 -8.82
N ALA A 200 0.97 3.38 -8.31
CA ALA A 200 1.22 4.81 -8.39
C ALA A 200 2.44 5.26 -7.54
N LEU A 201 2.77 4.56 -6.46
CA LEU A 201 3.93 4.90 -5.64
C LEU A 201 5.24 4.58 -6.38
N GLY A 202 5.31 3.45 -7.06
CA GLY A 202 6.49 3.06 -7.83
C GLY A 202 6.67 3.85 -9.13
N LEU A 203 5.56 4.19 -9.82
CA LEU A 203 5.59 4.81 -11.15
C LEU A 203 5.60 6.35 -11.14
N THR A 204 5.43 7.01 -10.00
CA THR A 204 5.36 8.48 -9.95
C THR A 204 6.56 9.09 -9.24
N ASP A 205 6.99 10.27 -9.73
CA ASP A 205 8.13 10.98 -9.20
C ASP A 205 8.01 11.30 -7.71
N LEU A 206 9.14 11.50 -7.02
CA LEU A 206 9.16 11.84 -5.59
C LEU A 206 8.35 13.09 -5.22
N GLY A 207 8.23 14.04 -6.15
CA GLY A 207 7.46 15.28 -5.99
C GLY A 207 5.95 15.09 -6.12
N ASP A 208 5.54 14.12 -6.94
CA ASP A 208 4.14 13.85 -7.23
C ASP A 208 3.36 13.45 -5.98
N PHE A 209 2.10 13.88 -5.88
CA PHE A 209 1.25 13.74 -4.70
C PHE A 209 1.82 14.39 -3.42
N ARG A 210 2.81 15.27 -3.57
CA ARG A 210 3.42 16.04 -2.48
C ARG A 210 3.45 17.53 -2.79
N ASP A 211 4.02 17.90 -3.93
CA ASP A 211 4.40 19.29 -4.25
C ASP A 211 3.25 20.11 -4.81
N GLU A 212 2.13 19.48 -5.18
CA GLU A 212 0.92 20.15 -5.65
C GLU A 212 0.18 20.93 -4.54
N ILE A 213 0.48 20.64 -3.27
CA ILE A 213 -0.09 21.36 -2.12
C ILE A 213 1.04 22.01 -1.33
N SER A 214 0.92 23.32 -1.10
CA SER A 214 1.92 24.08 -0.38
C SER A 214 1.90 23.81 1.14
N LEU A 215 3.03 24.06 1.83
CA LEU A 215 3.09 24.03 3.30
C LEU A 215 2.17 25.09 3.96
N GLN A 216 1.75 26.10 3.22
CA GLN A 216 0.79 27.08 3.72
C GLN A 216 -0.62 26.49 3.76
N ASP A 217 -1.01 25.71 2.74
CA ASP A 217 -2.34 25.10 2.65
C ASP A 217 -2.42 23.83 3.50
N ASP A 218 -1.31 23.05 3.58
CA ASP A 218 -1.20 21.90 4.49
C ASP A 218 0.07 21.94 5.35
N PRO A 219 0.01 22.54 6.55
CA PRO A 219 1.15 22.58 7.47
C PRO A 219 1.58 21.20 7.98
N THR A 220 0.71 20.18 7.90
CA THR A 220 1.01 18.81 8.38
C THR A 220 2.10 18.14 7.55
N LEU A 221 2.32 18.57 6.30
CA LEU A 221 3.43 18.11 5.46
C LEU A 221 4.79 18.22 6.15
N SER A 222 5.00 19.23 6.99
CA SER A 222 6.24 19.38 7.74
C SER A 222 6.54 18.22 8.69
N THR A 223 5.56 17.35 8.97
CA THR A 223 5.69 16.18 9.85
C THR A 223 6.04 14.89 9.08
N THR A 224 6.20 14.94 7.75
CA THR A 224 6.28 13.77 6.87
C THR A 224 7.66 13.54 6.23
N ASN A 225 8.74 13.91 6.92
CA ASN A 225 10.13 13.69 6.49
C ASN A 225 10.41 14.15 5.04
N LEU A 226 10.02 15.37 4.68
CA LEU A 226 10.04 15.89 3.30
C LEU A 226 11.42 15.86 2.63
N ASN A 227 12.52 15.81 3.40
CA ASN A 227 13.89 15.82 2.89
C ASN A 227 14.40 14.42 2.51
N GLU A 228 13.69 13.37 2.92
CA GLU A 228 14.07 12.01 2.60
C GLU A 228 13.68 11.66 1.16
N THR A 229 14.57 10.92 0.51
CA THR A 229 14.39 10.35 -0.82
C THR A 229 14.48 8.83 -0.74
N TYR A 230 13.84 8.14 -1.66
CA TYR A 230 13.82 6.68 -1.75
C TYR A 230 13.77 6.26 -3.20
N GLU A 231 14.18 5.03 -3.45
CA GLU A 231 14.00 4.35 -4.71
C GLU A 231 13.32 3.00 -4.42
N VAL A 232 12.27 2.67 -5.16
CA VAL A 232 11.57 1.39 -5.05
C VAL A 232 12.16 0.45 -6.08
N GLN A 233 12.63 -0.74 -5.66
CA GLN A 233 13.20 -1.73 -6.57
C GLN A 233 12.16 -2.69 -7.12
N SER A 234 11.15 -3.04 -6.29
CA SER A 234 10.16 -4.05 -6.67
C SER A 234 8.77 -3.72 -6.13
N MET A 235 7.76 -4.12 -6.88
CA MET A 235 6.36 -3.96 -6.49
C MET A 235 5.62 -5.29 -6.42
N ILE A 236 4.71 -5.41 -5.44
CA ILE A 236 3.75 -6.52 -5.31
C ILE A 236 2.34 -5.99 -5.47
N TYR A 237 1.65 -6.48 -6.47
CA TYR A 237 0.28 -6.08 -6.81
C TYR A 237 -0.67 -7.26 -6.66
N PHE A 238 -1.66 -7.13 -5.76
CA PHE A 238 -2.74 -8.08 -5.61
C PHE A 238 -4.07 -7.47 -6.07
N TRP A 239 -4.67 -8.00 -7.15
CA TRP A 239 -5.98 -7.59 -7.71
C TRP A 239 -6.26 -6.09 -7.65
N GLY A 240 -5.38 -5.29 -8.22
CA GLY A 240 -5.48 -3.83 -8.29
C GLY A 240 -5.81 -3.30 -9.69
N SER A 241 -5.31 -2.11 -9.98
CA SER A 241 -5.28 -1.49 -11.32
C SER A 241 -4.29 -0.32 -11.34
N ASN A 242 -3.98 0.18 -12.55
CA ASN A 242 -3.16 1.37 -12.76
C ASN A 242 -3.97 2.69 -12.77
N LYS A 243 -5.25 2.65 -12.42
CA LYS A 243 -6.17 3.81 -12.54
C LYS A 243 -5.69 5.10 -11.92
N LYS A 244 -4.90 5.04 -10.83
CA LYS A 244 -4.40 6.24 -10.16
C LYS A 244 -3.31 6.91 -10.98
N VAL A 245 -2.43 6.14 -11.61
CA VAL A 245 -1.40 6.64 -12.53
C VAL A 245 -2.07 7.27 -13.74
N GLU A 246 -3.03 6.57 -14.35
CA GLU A 246 -3.80 7.09 -15.48
C GLU A 246 -4.52 8.40 -15.14
N LEU A 247 -5.12 8.47 -13.97
CA LEU A 247 -5.76 9.70 -13.49
C LEU A 247 -4.75 10.82 -13.30
N TYR A 248 -3.60 10.54 -12.68
CA TYR A 248 -2.53 11.52 -12.49
C TYR A 248 -2.01 12.04 -13.83
N ASN A 249 -1.71 11.14 -14.77
CA ASN A 249 -1.26 11.49 -16.11
C ASN A 249 -2.26 12.39 -16.82
N THR A 250 -3.57 12.10 -16.66
CA THR A 250 -4.66 12.89 -17.27
C THR A 250 -4.79 14.28 -16.64
N VAL A 251 -4.77 14.36 -15.29
CA VAL A 251 -4.96 15.64 -14.57
C VAL A 251 -3.81 16.61 -14.84
N TYR A 252 -2.59 16.09 -14.87
CA TYR A 252 -1.38 16.92 -14.99
C TYR A 252 -0.75 16.91 -16.38
N GLU A 253 -1.38 16.24 -17.37
CA GLU A 253 -0.91 16.13 -18.76
C GLU A 253 0.54 15.61 -18.86
N VAL A 254 0.87 14.59 -18.06
CA VAL A 254 2.19 13.95 -18.00
C VAL A 254 2.07 12.46 -18.32
N ASP A 255 3.18 11.83 -18.66
CA ASP A 255 3.31 10.37 -18.73
C ASP A 255 4.33 9.93 -17.68
N ARG A 256 3.94 8.97 -16.84
CA ARG A 256 4.76 8.47 -15.73
C ARG A 256 5.24 7.05 -15.93
N TYR A 257 5.03 6.50 -17.12
CA TYR A 257 5.59 5.20 -17.47
C TYR A 257 6.94 5.40 -18.15
N ASP A 258 8.00 4.85 -17.60
CA ASP A 258 9.33 4.91 -18.20
C ASP A 258 10.18 3.66 -17.94
N GLY A 259 11.39 3.60 -18.52
CA GLY A 259 12.25 2.42 -18.45
C GLY A 259 12.95 2.20 -17.10
N ASP A 260 12.83 3.14 -16.17
CA ASP A 260 13.43 3.08 -14.83
C ASP A 260 12.40 2.67 -13.76
N ASP A 261 11.17 2.30 -14.18
CA ASP A 261 10.09 1.84 -13.28
C ASP A 261 10.47 0.55 -12.55
N PRO A 262 10.02 0.35 -11.29
CA PRO A 262 10.32 -0.84 -10.51
C PRO A 262 9.78 -2.13 -11.13
N GLU A 263 10.48 -3.24 -10.96
CA GLU A 263 9.99 -4.56 -11.37
C GLU A 263 8.69 -4.94 -10.65
N LEU A 264 7.82 -5.70 -11.33
CA LEU A 264 6.43 -5.88 -10.89
C LEU A 264 5.99 -7.34 -10.81
N PHE A 265 5.61 -7.79 -9.61
CA PHE A 265 4.84 -9.03 -9.44
C PHE A 265 3.36 -8.72 -9.34
N MET A 266 2.54 -9.38 -10.17
CA MET A 266 1.08 -9.27 -10.15
C MET A 266 0.44 -10.63 -9.85
N ALA A 267 -0.52 -10.67 -8.92
CA ALA A 267 -1.43 -11.80 -8.77
C ALA A 267 -2.87 -11.30 -8.90
N HIS A 268 -3.61 -11.84 -9.86
CA HIS A 268 -4.98 -11.40 -10.15
C HIS A 268 -5.87 -12.57 -10.56
N GLY A 269 -7.10 -12.59 -10.05
CA GLY A 269 -8.10 -13.58 -10.44
C GLY A 269 -8.67 -13.31 -11.82
N ASP A 270 -8.89 -14.37 -12.62
CA ASP A 270 -9.55 -14.31 -13.92
C ASP A 270 -11.07 -14.50 -13.83
N GLY A 271 -11.59 -14.75 -12.63
CA GLY A 271 -13.03 -14.78 -12.35
C GLY A 271 -13.65 -13.38 -12.39
N TYR A 272 -14.99 -13.34 -12.26
CA TYR A 272 -15.72 -12.07 -12.29
C TYR A 272 -15.29 -11.13 -11.16
N ASP A 273 -14.70 -10.02 -11.51
CA ASP A 273 -14.32 -8.92 -10.62
C ASP A 273 -14.80 -7.57 -11.18
N PRO A 274 -15.91 -7.03 -10.64
CA PRO A 274 -16.41 -5.73 -11.10
C PRO A 274 -15.67 -4.53 -10.51
N VAL A 275 -14.76 -4.74 -9.56
CA VAL A 275 -14.02 -3.67 -8.87
C VAL A 275 -12.73 -3.35 -9.61
N THR A 276 -11.93 -4.38 -9.86
CA THR A 276 -10.67 -4.31 -10.60
C THR A 276 -10.63 -5.48 -11.58
N PRO A 277 -11.20 -5.31 -12.79
CA PRO A 277 -11.22 -6.38 -13.79
C PRO A 277 -9.83 -6.89 -14.16
N TYR A 278 -9.69 -8.20 -14.41
CA TYR A 278 -8.44 -8.86 -14.77
C TYR A 278 -7.75 -8.23 -16.01
N GLU A 279 -8.55 -7.72 -16.93
CA GLU A 279 -8.06 -7.00 -18.11
C GLU A 279 -7.15 -5.82 -17.75
N GLY A 280 -7.33 -5.20 -16.57
CA GLY A 280 -6.47 -4.14 -16.08
C GLY A 280 -5.04 -4.62 -15.75
N ALA A 281 -4.90 -5.85 -15.28
CA ALA A 281 -3.58 -6.46 -15.05
C ALA A 281 -2.89 -6.81 -16.37
N LEU A 282 -3.64 -7.28 -17.38
CA LEU A 282 -3.10 -7.52 -18.73
C LEU A 282 -2.60 -6.25 -19.39
N VAL A 283 -3.36 -5.15 -19.27
CA VAL A 283 -2.92 -3.83 -19.80
C VAL A 283 -1.63 -3.37 -19.12
N LEU A 284 -1.52 -3.53 -17.82
CA LEU A 284 -0.32 -3.14 -17.09
C LEU A 284 0.89 -4.02 -17.48
N GLN A 285 0.68 -5.31 -17.69
CA GLN A 285 1.71 -6.21 -18.20
C GLN A 285 2.17 -5.79 -19.61
N ASP A 286 1.23 -5.49 -20.53
CA ASP A 286 1.56 -5.03 -21.88
C ASP A 286 2.40 -3.73 -21.87
N ILE A 287 2.15 -2.81 -20.89
CA ILE A 287 2.94 -1.59 -20.70
C ILE A 287 4.37 -1.95 -20.27
N TYR A 288 4.53 -2.84 -19.29
CA TYR A 288 5.83 -3.30 -18.79
C TYR A 288 6.63 -4.01 -19.88
N ASP A 289 5.99 -4.88 -20.66
CA ASP A 289 6.60 -5.57 -21.80
C ASP A 289 7.10 -4.54 -22.87
N ALA A 290 6.32 -3.49 -23.13
CA ALA A 290 6.70 -2.45 -24.09
C ALA A 290 7.89 -1.59 -23.61
N LEU A 291 8.07 -1.45 -22.30
CA LEU A 291 9.20 -0.74 -21.66
C LEU A 291 10.41 -1.64 -21.42
N GLU A 292 10.29 -2.94 -21.72
CA GLU A 292 11.32 -3.96 -21.48
C GLU A 292 11.69 -4.10 -19.99
N ILE A 293 10.74 -3.84 -19.08
CA ILE A 293 10.89 -4.01 -17.63
C ILE A 293 10.34 -5.38 -17.23
N HIS A 294 11.02 -6.04 -16.30
CA HIS A 294 10.57 -7.34 -15.82
C HIS A 294 9.22 -7.25 -15.07
N SER A 295 8.25 -8.04 -15.50
CA SER A 295 7.00 -8.24 -14.78
C SER A 295 6.56 -9.70 -14.81
N GLU A 296 5.91 -10.13 -13.72
CA GLU A 296 5.30 -11.46 -13.61
C GLU A 296 3.81 -11.30 -13.33
N LEU A 297 2.97 -11.93 -14.16
CA LEU A 297 1.53 -12.01 -13.90
C LEU A 297 1.12 -13.45 -13.59
N VAL A 298 0.79 -13.70 -12.33
CA VAL A 298 0.25 -14.96 -11.84
C VAL A 298 -1.28 -14.89 -11.91
N THR A 299 -1.86 -15.66 -12.83
CA THR A 299 -3.31 -15.80 -12.95
C THR A 299 -3.86 -16.73 -11.87
N LEU A 300 -4.76 -16.22 -11.03
CA LEU A 300 -5.45 -17.02 -10.02
C LEU A 300 -6.74 -17.58 -10.63
N GLU A 301 -6.64 -18.75 -11.24
CA GLU A 301 -7.70 -19.35 -12.05
C GLU A 301 -9.01 -19.51 -11.28
N GLY A 302 -10.09 -18.97 -11.82
CA GLY A 302 -11.45 -19.03 -11.24
C GLY A 302 -11.67 -18.17 -10.00
N HIS A 303 -10.65 -17.47 -9.51
CA HIS A 303 -10.80 -16.55 -8.37
C HIS A 303 -11.30 -15.17 -8.84
N GLY A 304 -12.11 -14.54 -7.98
CA GLY A 304 -12.48 -13.12 -8.09
C GLY A 304 -11.63 -12.25 -7.18
N HIS A 305 -12.21 -11.11 -6.77
CA HIS A 305 -11.55 -10.14 -5.89
C HIS A 305 -11.24 -10.71 -4.50
N GLY A 306 -10.03 -10.47 -3.98
CA GLY A 306 -9.68 -10.83 -2.59
C GLY A 306 -9.20 -12.29 -2.40
N ALA A 307 -8.53 -12.87 -3.35
CA ALA A 307 -8.12 -14.28 -3.41
C ALA A 307 -6.92 -14.63 -2.48
N TRP A 308 -6.93 -14.21 -1.22
CA TRP A 308 -5.83 -14.43 -0.27
C TRP A 308 -5.46 -15.91 -0.03
N ASN A 309 -6.40 -16.81 -0.26
CA ASN A 309 -6.24 -18.26 -0.10
C ASN A 309 -5.90 -18.99 -1.41
N ALA A 310 -5.60 -18.27 -2.49
CA ALA A 310 -5.22 -18.86 -3.74
C ALA A 310 -3.90 -19.64 -3.61
N VAL A 311 -3.82 -20.76 -4.34
CA VAL A 311 -2.64 -21.61 -4.42
C VAL A 311 -2.33 -21.85 -5.89
N VAL A 312 -1.09 -21.56 -6.30
CA VAL A 312 -0.59 -21.79 -7.65
C VAL A 312 0.63 -22.70 -7.56
N ASP A 313 0.62 -23.82 -8.25
CA ASP A 313 1.69 -24.82 -8.24
C ASP A 313 2.10 -25.30 -6.82
N GLY A 314 1.12 -25.34 -5.91
CA GLY A 314 1.33 -25.77 -4.52
C GLY A 314 1.84 -24.68 -3.60
N LYS A 315 2.00 -23.43 -4.05
CA LYS A 315 2.47 -22.28 -3.28
C LYS A 315 1.35 -21.27 -3.06
N GLY A 316 1.32 -20.69 -1.85
CA GLY A 316 0.46 -19.54 -1.54
C GLY A 316 1.09 -18.22 -1.99
N LEU A 317 0.31 -17.15 -1.90
CA LEU A 317 0.73 -15.82 -2.37
C LEU A 317 2.00 -15.30 -1.67
N PHE A 318 2.18 -15.59 -0.38
CA PHE A 318 3.35 -15.10 0.37
C PHE A 318 4.63 -15.80 -0.09
N GLU A 319 4.55 -17.09 -0.43
CA GLU A 319 5.69 -17.86 -0.97
C GLU A 319 6.07 -17.36 -2.37
N LEU A 320 5.08 -17.18 -3.25
CA LEU A 320 5.31 -16.66 -4.60
C LEU A 320 5.97 -15.28 -4.59
N THR A 321 5.45 -14.37 -3.78
CA THR A 321 6.00 -13.01 -3.69
C THR A 321 7.34 -12.94 -2.97
N PHE A 322 7.57 -13.83 -1.99
CA PHE A 322 8.87 -13.92 -1.33
C PHE A 322 9.94 -14.43 -2.31
N GLU A 323 9.63 -15.45 -3.11
CA GLU A 323 10.54 -15.96 -4.16
C GLU A 323 10.86 -14.85 -5.17
N PHE A 324 9.84 -14.13 -5.66
CA PHE A 324 10.04 -13.01 -6.56
C PHE A 324 11.00 -11.96 -5.97
N LEU A 325 10.74 -11.46 -4.76
CA LEU A 325 11.60 -10.44 -4.15
C LEU A 325 13.00 -10.96 -3.90
N ASN A 326 13.14 -12.20 -3.42
CA ASN A 326 14.44 -12.80 -3.16
C ASN A 326 15.29 -12.94 -4.43
N GLU A 327 14.67 -13.29 -5.56
CA GLU A 327 15.33 -13.38 -6.85
C GLU A 327 15.65 -11.99 -7.43
N ARG A 328 14.68 -11.09 -7.41
CA ARG A 328 14.81 -9.79 -8.10
C ARG A 328 15.71 -8.79 -7.38
N GLN A 329 15.81 -8.90 -6.07
CA GLN A 329 16.71 -8.08 -5.24
C GLN A 329 18.01 -8.83 -4.88
N ASP A 330 18.30 -9.98 -5.51
CA ASP A 330 19.50 -10.81 -5.29
C ASP A 330 19.75 -11.09 -3.79
N LEU A 331 18.67 -11.38 -3.03
CA LEU A 331 18.74 -11.65 -1.62
C LEU A 331 19.11 -13.12 -1.35
N ASP A 332 19.94 -13.38 -0.35
CA ASP A 332 20.30 -14.75 0.09
C ASP A 332 19.44 -15.16 1.30
N LEU A 333 18.11 -15.11 1.14
CA LEU A 333 17.16 -15.47 2.17
C LEU A 333 16.50 -16.82 1.86
N THR A 334 16.26 -17.62 2.90
CA THR A 334 15.70 -18.97 2.76
C THR A 334 14.21 -19.00 3.09
N ILE A 335 13.43 -19.74 2.29
CA ILE A 335 12.01 -20.01 2.57
C ILE A 335 11.87 -20.94 3.77
N ASP A 336 12.76 -21.93 3.86
CA ASP A 336 12.74 -22.97 4.88
C ASP A 336 13.50 -22.55 6.14
N GLY A 337 12.89 -22.79 7.30
CA GLY A 337 13.50 -22.59 8.62
C GLY A 337 14.44 -23.73 9.02
#